data_61fc290807ff6525344a5d93cbeae13a
#
_entry.id   61fc290807ff6525344a5d93cbeae13a
#
_cell.length_a   1.000
_cell.length_b   1.000
_cell.length_c   1.000
_cell.angle_alpha   90.00
_cell.angle_beta   90.00
_cell.angle_gamma   90.00
#
_symmetry.space_group_name_H-M   'P 1'
#
loop_
_entity.id
_entity.type
_entity.pdbx_description
1 polymer ?
#
loop_
_entity_poly.entity_id
_entity_poly.type
_entity_poly.pdbx_seq_one_letter_code
_entity_poly.pdbx_strand_id
1 'polypeptide(L)'
;TRQELKLILVSDFDVSFLKRNRYINRSFYLEPLYEDLLTKMTLFIKDYFASRNKSQDLYEFIWVLKEDFAKDFKEVSYLKNDLFYINFFESVRDISVFDWKIGLPTFEDVNPKTIKLKILYTMRRINKPVHYQELPAKIVERFPQKPIKLNTVHNELVKNNDIFVNLWLGIYGLREWGYEWGQVKDILVRIFEKNDRPMNVKELCKEMLKEKMVSPNTVMLNLQKHKDLFTRVEKGVYKLKK
;
A
#
# COMPACT_ATOMS: atom_id res chain seq x y z
N THR A 1 2.78 -29.32 -14.75
CA THR A 1 3.74 -28.25 -15.07
C THR A 1 3.16 -27.26 -16.08
N ARG A 2 3.81 -26.09 -16.28
CA ARG A 2 3.38 -25.07 -17.28
C ARG A 2 3.43 -25.62 -18.72
N GLN A 3 4.30 -26.57 -18.99
CA GLN A 3 4.38 -27.26 -20.29
C GLN A 3 3.24 -28.24 -20.50
N GLU A 4 2.85 -28.97 -19.46
CA GLU A 4 1.69 -29.87 -19.48
C GLU A 4 0.38 -29.11 -19.67
N LEU A 5 0.20 -27.99 -18.97
CA LEU A 5 -0.95 -27.10 -19.17
C LEU A 5 -1.01 -26.58 -20.60
N LYS A 6 0.15 -26.22 -21.19
CA LYS A 6 0.25 -25.80 -22.59
C LYS A 6 -0.21 -26.91 -23.55
N LEU A 7 0.23 -28.15 -23.34
CA LEU A 7 -0.15 -29.31 -24.16
C LEU A 7 -1.66 -29.55 -24.07
N ILE A 8 -2.23 -29.55 -22.87
CA ILE A 8 -3.66 -29.75 -22.63
C ILE A 8 -4.48 -28.64 -23.32
N LEU A 9 -4.14 -27.37 -23.10
CA LEU A 9 -4.88 -26.26 -23.68
C LEU A 9 -4.86 -26.24 -25.22
N VAL A 10 -3.73 -26.62 -25.83
CA VAL A 10 -3.60 -26.64 -27.30
C VAL A 10 -4.23 -27.85 -27.93
N SER A 11 -4.35 -28.99 -27.19
CA SER A 11 -4.94 -30.24 -27.72
C SER A 11 -6.45 -30.33 -27.57
N ASP A 12 -7.01 -29.76 -26.51
CA ASP A 12 -8.41 -29.97 -26.13
C ASP A 12 -9.33 -28.76 -26.35
N PHE A 13 -8.76 -27.58 -26.68
CA PHE A 13 -9.54 -26.36 -26.91
C PHE A 13 -8.99 -25.60 -28.11
N ASP A 14 -9.84 -24.78 -28.75
CA ASP A 14 -9.44 -23.80 -29.76
C ASP A 14 -8.64 -22.66 -29.13
N VAL A 15 -7.45 -23.00 -28.67
CA VAL A 15 -6.54 -22.09 -27.99
C VAL A 15 -5.33 -21.83 -28.85
N SER A 16 -5.11 -20.58 -29.17
CA SER A 16 -3.89 -20.15 -29.87
C SER A 16 -2.82 -19.67 -28.90
N PHE A 17 -1.59 -19.77 -29.32
CA PHE A 17 -0.44 -19.39 -28.51
C PHE A 17 0.20 -18.11 -29.05
N LEU A 18 0.03 -17.01 -28.33
CA LEU A 18 0.68 -15.76 -28.63
C LEU A 18 2.17 -15.85 -28.28
N LYS A 19 3.03 -15.79 -29.28
CA LYS A 19 4.49 -15.77 -29.10
C LYS A 19 4.92 -14.44 -28.47
N ARG A 20 5.96 -14.52 -27.65
CA ARG A 20 6.60 -13.33 -27.09
C ARG A 20 7.05 -12.38 -28.23
N ASN A 21 6.61 -11.14 -28.19
CA ASN A 21 7.06 -10.08 -29.07
C ASN A 21 7.63 -8.89 -28.26
N ARG A 22 7.83 -7.75 -28.89
CA ARG A 22 8.37 -6.53 -28.25
C ARG A 22 7.44 -5.99 -27.15
N TYR A 23 6.14 -6.20 -27.27
CA TYR A 23 5.11 -5.58 -26.40
C TYR A 23 4.48 -6.56 -25.43
N ILE A 24 4.35 -7.82 -25.79
CA ILE A 24 3.54 -8.82 -25.07
C ILE A 24 4.40 -10.02 -24.70
N ASN A 25 4.22 -10.53 -23.50
CA ASN A 25 4.80 -11.80 -23.05
C ASN A 25 4.08 -12.98 -23.71
N ARG A 26 4.66 -14.19 -23.59
CA ARG A 26 4.00 -15.41 -24.05
C ARG A 26 2.70 -15.61 -23.28
N SER A 27 1.60 -15.77 -24.01
CA SER A 27 0.25 -15.95 -23.47
C SER A 27 -0.52 -17.00 -24.25
N PHE A 28 -1.56 -17.53 -23.65
CA PHE A 28 -2.56 -18.34 -24.32
C PHE A 28 -3.83 -17.52 -24.48
N TYR A 29 -4.54 -17.70 -25.57
CA TYR A 29 -5.81 -17.05 -25.83
C TYR A 29 -6.76 -17.97 -26.58
N LEU A 30 -8.04 -17.75 -26.40
CA LEU A 30 -9.10 -18.40 -27.16
C LEU A 30 -9.35 -17.61 -28.46
N GLU A 31 -9.49 -18.33 -29.54
CA GLU A 31 -9.87 -17.74 -30.83
C GLU A 31 -11.34 -17.24 -30.80
N PRO A 32 -11.66 -16.14 -31.51
CA PRO A 32 -10.79 -15.29 -32.29
C PRO A 32 -10.18 -14.15 -31.47
N LEU A 33 -8.87 -14.02 -31.45
CA LEU A 33 -8.16 -12.91 -30.86
C LEU A 33 -7.36 -12.17 -31.95
N TYR A 34 -7.60 -10.90 -32.11
CA TYR A 34 -6.93 -10.09 -33.08
C TYR A 34 -5.58 -9.59 -32.55
N GLU A 35 -4.45 -10.12 -33.05
CA GLU A 35 -3.12 -9.66 -32.67
C GLU A 35 -2.93 -8.14 -32.88
N ASP A 36 -3.51 -7.60 -33.95
CA ASP A 36 -3.50 -6.17 -34.23
C ASP A 36 -4.23 -5.37 -33.15
N LEU A 37 -5.34 -5.87 -32.63
CA LEU A 37 -6.08 -5.25 -31.53
C LEU A 37 -5.22 -5.18 -30.28
N LEU A 38 -4.58 -6.30 -29.89
CA LEU A 38 -3.73 -6.33 -28.70
C LEU A 38 -2.53 -5.38 -28.82
N THR A 39 -1.95 -5.29 -30.03
CA THR A 39 -0.85 -4.38 -30.31
C THR A 39 -1.31 -2.92 -30.21
N LYS A 40 -2.45 -2.58 -30.81
CA LYS A 40 -3.06 -1.24 -30.72
C LYS A 40 -3.38 -0.86 -29.28
N MET A 41 -4.01 -1.77 -28.54
CA MET A 41 -4.30 -1.55 -27.11
C MET A 41 -3.02 -1.33 -26.31
N THR A 42 -1.97 -2.11 -26.56
CA THR A 42 -0.69 -1.97 -25.85
C THR A 42 -0.03 -0.62 -26.12
N LEU A 43 -0.03 -0.16 -27.36
CA LEU A 43 0.52 1.14 -27.74
C LEU A 43 -0.31 2.27 -27.12
N PHE A 44 -1.63 2.20 -27.21
CA PHE A 44 -2.52 3.16 -26.57
C PHE A 44 -2.26 3.28 -25.07
N ILE A 45 -2.14 2.16 -24.35
CA ILE A 45 -1.88 2.15 -22.91
C ILE A 45 -0.56 2.86 -22.58
N LYS A 46 0.49 2.58 -23.35
CA LYS A 46 1.82 3.20 -23.14
C LYS A 46 1.78 4.72 -23.36
N ASP A 47 1.17 5.15 -24.44
CA ASP A 47 1.04 6.57 -24.77
C ASP A 47 0.15 7.30 -23.76
N TYR A 48 -0.92 6.66 -23.31
CA TYR A 48 -1.83 7.18 -22.29
C TYR A 48 -1.10 7.47 -20.99
N PHE A 49 -0.31 6.52 -20.47
CA PHE A 49 0.42 6.72 -19.22
C PHE A 49 1.66 7.59 -19.38
N ALA A 50 2.34 7.55 -20.53
CA ALA A 50 3.46 8.42 -20.81
C ALA A 50 3.04 9.90 -20.85
N SER A 51 1.90 10.20 -21.46
CA SER A 51 1.38 11.58 -21.55
C SER A 51 0.91 12.13 -20.20
N ARG A 52 0.34 11.30 -19.34
CA ARG A 52 -0.21 11.72 -18.04
C ARG A 52 0.79 11.66 -16.89
N ASN A 53 1.84 10.87 -17.02
CA ASN A 53 2.90 10.65 -16.03
C ASN A 53 2.37 10.30 -14.62
N LYS A 54 1.28 9.55 -14.54
CA LYS A 54 0.68 9.06 -13.28
C LYS A 54 -0.09 7.76 -13.51
N SER A 55 -0.17 6.96 -12.46
CA SER A 55 -1.04 5.78 -12.43
C SER A 55 -2.53 6.17 -12.34
N GLN A 56 -3.38 5.20 -12.60
CA GLN A 56 -4.84 5.35 -12.50
C GLN A 56 -5.45 4.14 -11.79
N ASP A 57 -6.67 4.27 -11.29
CA ASP A 57 -7.47 3.14 -10.84
C ASP A 57 -7.69 2.13 -11.97
N LEU A 58 -7.58 0.85 -11.63
CA LEU A 58 -7.63 -0.23 -12.61
C LEU A 58 -8.98 -0.29 -13.35
N TYR A 59 -10.08 -0.16 -12.64
CA TYR A 59 -11.40 -0.27 -13.22
C TYR A 59 -11.81 0.99 -14.00
N GLU A 60 -11.39 2.17 -13.53
CA GLU A 60 -11.57 3.40 -14.30
C GLU A 60 -10.80 3.32 -15.62
N PHE A 61 -9.61 2.74 -15.62
CA PHE A 61 -8.83 2.58 -16.84
C PHE A 61 -9.42 1.51 -17.77
N ILE A 62 -9.94 0.41 -17.24
CA ILE A 62 -10.67 -0.59 -18.03
C ILE A 62 -11.86 0.07 -18.74
N TRP A 63 -12.58 0.94 -18.04
CA TRP A 63 -13.69 1.69 -18.66
C TRP A 63 -13.20 2.57 -19.82
N VAL A 64 -12.09 3.29 -19.68
CA VAL A 64 -11.48 4.06 -20.78
C VAL A 64 -11.19 3.18 -21.99
N LEU A 65 -10.57 2.00 -21.77
CA LEU A 65 -10.29 1.08 -22.88
C LEU A 65 -11.54 0.56 -23.56
N LYS A 66 -12.58 0.27 -22.79
CA LYS A 66 -13.88 -0.16 -23.35
C LYS A 66 -14.49 0.92 -24.23
N GLU A 67 -14.49 2.17 -23.80
CA GLU A 67 -15.00 3.29 -24.58
C GLU A 67 -14.23 3.51 -25.88
N ASP A 68 -12.90 3.43 -25.84
CA ASP A 68 -12.05 3.66 -27.00
C ASP A 68 -12.08 2.50 -28.00
N PHE A 69 -12.05 1.26 -27.54
CA PHE A 69 -11.96 0.08 -28.41
C PHE A 69 -13.29 -0.58 -28.74
N ALA A 70 -14.35 -0.43 -27.92
CA ALA A 70 -15.65 -1.00 -28.21
C ALA A 70 -16.33 -0.42 -29.46
N LYS A 71 -15.96 0.79 -29.87
CA LYS A 71 -16.51 1.44 -31.06
C LYS A 71 -16.05 0.76 -32.35
N ASP A 72 -14.77 0.38 -32.39
CA ASP A 72 -14.14 -0.21 -33.58
C ASP A 72 -14.31 -1.74 -33.63
N PHE A 73 -14.56 -2.37 -32.48
CA PHE A 73 -14.58 -3.83 -32.33
C PHE A 73 -15.88 -4.34 -31.68
N LYS A 74 -17.05 -3.83 -32.12
CA LYS A 74 -18.36 -4.14 -31.55
C LYS A 74 -18.70 -5.63 -31.51
N GLU A 75 -18.15 -6.40 -32.44
CA GLU A 75 -18.41 -7.85 -32.58
C GLU A 75 -17.59 -8.69 -31.61
N VAL A 76 -16.60 -8.10 -30.96
CA VAL A 76 -15.67 -8.81 -30.09
C VAL A 76 -16.25 -8.91 -28.69
N SER A 77 -16.87 -10.02 -28.36
CA SER A 77 -17.62 -10.23 -27.11
C SER A 77 -16.77 -10.14 -25.85
N TYR A 78 -15.51 -10.60 -25.90
CA TYR A 78 -14.62 -10.59 -24.74
C TYR A 78 -14.17 -9.19 -24.31
N LEU A 79 -14.22 -8.17 -25.19
CA LEU A 79 -13.96 -6.78 -24.81
C LEU A 79 -15.00 -6.20 -23.86
N LYS A 80 -16.13 -6.89 -23.65
CA LYS A 80 -17.13 -6.51 -22.64
C LYS A 80 -16.76 -7.01 -21.24
N ASN A 81 -15.82 -7.95 -21.14
CA ASN A 81 -15.48 -8.62 -19.88
C ASN A 81 -14.23 -8.00 -19.23
N ASP A 82 -14.36 -7.52 -17.98
CA ASP A 82 -13.23 -6.94 -17.21
C ASP A 82 -12.10 -7.94 -17.01
N LEU A 83 -12.38 -9.23 -16.84
CA LEU A 83 -11.37 -10.26 -16.68
C LEU A 83 -10.44 -10.38 -17.88
N PHE A 84 -10.94 -10.09 -19.09
CA PHE A 84 -10.08 -10.02 -20.28
C PHE A 84 -8.98 -8.95 -20.10
N TYR A 85 -9.36 -7.75 -19.67
CA TYR A 85 -8.41 -6.66 -19.49
C TYR A 85 -7.41 -6.95 -18.37
N ILE A 86 -7.86 -7.51 -17.25
CA ILE A 86 -7.00 -7.87 -16.12
C ILE A 86 -5.93 -8.88 -16.59
N ASN A 87 -6.32 -9.95 -17.29
CA ASN A 87 -5.41 -10.95 -17.83
C ASN A 87 -4.51 -10.37 -18.94
N PHE A 88 -5.06 -9.46 -19.74
CA PHE A 88 -4.29 -8.78 -20.78
C PHE A 88 -3.17 -7.93 -20.16
N PHE A 89 -3.44 -7.14 -19.13
CA PHE A 89 -2.43 -6.33 -18.46
C PHE A 89 -1.30 -7.17 -17.85
N GLU A 90 -1.58 -8.36 -17.35
CA GLU A 90 -0.54 -9.29 -16.88
C GLU A 90 0.37 -9.79 -18.01
N SER A 91 -0.13 -9.84 -19.22
CA SER A 91 0.64 -10.26 -20.40
C SER A 91 1.45 -9.14 -21.05
N VAL A 92 1.03 -7.89 -20.87
CA VAL A 92 1.69 -6.72 -21.48
C VAL A 92 3.00 -6.42 -20.77
N ARG A 93 4.04 -6.16 -21.55
CA ARG A 93 5.33 -5.67 -21.02
C ARG A 93 5.25 -4.18 -20.74
N ASP A 94 6.04 -3.76 -19.80
CA ASP A 94 6.16 -2.36 -19.42
C ASP A 94 4.87 -1.73 -18.88
N ILE A 95 3.94 -2.58 -18.42
CA ILE A 95 2.77 -2.20 -17.64
C ILE A 95 2.86 -2.92 -16.31
N SER A 96 2.48 -2.25 -15.25
CA SER A 96 2.40 -2.80 -13.89
C SER A 96 1.02 -2.56 -13.33
N VAL A 97 0.46 -3.62 -12.75
CA VAL A 97 -0.78 -3.56 -11.97
C VAL A 97 -0.43 -3.89 -10.52
N PHE A 98 -0.79 -3.03 -9.61
CA PHE A 98 -0.56 -3.23 -8.20
C PHE A 98 -1.60 -2.46 -7.37
N ASP A 99 -2.22 -3.15 -6.40
CA ASP A 99 -3.16 -2.56 -5.45
C ASP A 99 -4.31 -1.79 -6.11
N TRP A 100 -4.91 -2.39 -7.13
CA TRP A 100 -6.01 -1.83 -7.95
C TRP A 100 -5.62 -0.58 -8.74
N LYS A 101 -4.33 -0.36 -8.95
CA LYS A 101 -3.80 0.66 -9.83
C LYS A 101 -3.05 0.07 -10.99
N ILE A 102 -3.06 0.77 -12.12
CA ILE A 102 -2.34 0.43 -13.34
C ILE A 102 -1.49 1.61 -13.79
N GLY A 103 -0.33 1.33 -14.36
CA GLY A 103 0.57 2.35 -14.89
C GLY A 103 1.88 1.79 -15.40
N LEU A 104 2.81 2.67 -15.72
CA LEU A 104 4.16 2.27 -16.13
C LEU A 104 4.97 1.73 -14.93
N PRO A 105 5.90 0.77 -15.13
CA PRO A 105 6.75 0.25 -14.06
C PRO A 105 7.69 1.29 -13.43
N THR A 106 7.76 2.48 -13.99
CA THR A 106 8.49 3.63 -13.42
C THR A 106 7.71 4.30 -12.29
N PHE A 107 6.40 4.12 -12.21
CA PHE A 107 5.56 4.72 -11.18
C PHE A 107 5.67 3.88 -9.90
N GLU A 108 6.02 4.53 -8.79
CA GLU A 108 6.29 3.85 -7.52
C GLU A 108 5.04 3.19 -6.91
N ASP A 109 3.86 3.70 -7.17
CA ASP A 109 2.59 3.21 -6.64
C ASP A 109 2.04 1.97 -7.36
N VAL A 110 2.57 1.63 -8.54
CA VAL A 110 2.27 0.37 -9.23
C VAL A 110 3.44 -0.61 -9.27
N ASN A 111 4.64 -0.17 -8.87
CA ASN A 111 5.81 -1.02 -8.80
C ASN A 111 6.75 -0.60 -7.67
N PRO A 112 6.41 -0.88 -6.40
CA PRO A 112 7.22 -0.51 -5.24
C PRO A 112 8.55 -1.27 -5.23
N LYS A 113 9.61 -0.62 -5.71
CA LYS A 113 10.95 -1.22 -5.83
C LYS A 113 11.72 -1.18 -4.51
N THR A 114 11.53 -0.12 -3.71
CA THR A 114 12.28 0.07 -2.47
C THR A 114 11.64 -0.67 -1.29
N ILE A 115 12.46 -1.04 -0.30
CA ILE A 115 11.96 -1.67 0.93
C ILE A 115 11.03 -0.71 1.68
N LYS A 116 11.33 0.58 1.70
CA LYS A 116 10.46 1.63 2.25
C LYS A 116 9.04 1.54 1.68
N LEU A 117 8.91 1.51 0.36
CA LEU A 117 7.60 1.44 -0.31
C LEU A 117 6.89 0.10 -0.04
N LYS A 118 7.64 -1.02 -0.04
CA LYS A 118 7.07 -2.32 0.31
C LYS A 118 6.50 -2.35 1.73
N ILE A 119 7.21 -1.75 2.69
CA ILE A 119 6.71 -1.58 4.07
C ILE A 119 5.43 -0.74 4.05
N LEU A 120 5.47 0.44 3.41
CA LEU A 120 4.35 1.37 3.35
C LEU A 120 3.08 0.72 2.80
N TYR A 121 3.17 0.09 1.63
CA TYR A 121 2.00 -0.59 1.03
C TYR A 121 1.53 -1.80 1.82
N THR A 122 2.44 -2.53 2.47
CA THR A 122 2.06 -3.63 3.36
C THR A 122 1.29 -3.11 4.57
N MET A 123 1.76 -2.04 5.22
CA MET A 123 1.09 -1.44 6.36
C MET A 123 -0.26 -0.84 5.98
N ARG A 124 -0.36 -0.13 4.85
CA ARG A 124 -1.63 0.40 4.33
C ARG A 124 -2.68 -0.68 4.16
N ARG A 125 -2.29 -1.84 3.62
CA ARG A 125 -3.22 -2.96 3.45
C ARG A 125 -3.64 -3.60 4.77
N ILE A 126 -2.74 -3.71 5.74
CA ILE A 126 -3.05 -4.22 7.09
C ILE A 126 -3.98 -3.23 7.82
N ASN A 127 -3.87 -1.94 7.53
CA ASN A 127 -4.66 -0.82 8.04
C ASN A 127 -4.73 -0.78 9.58
N LYS A 128 -3.64 -1.15 10.24
CA LYS A 128 -3.46 -1.07 11.71
C LYS A 128 -1.98 -1.10 12.07
N PRO A 129 -1.61 -0.60 13.27
CA PRO A 129 -0.25 -0.71 13.78
C PRO A 129 0.24 -2.16 13.82
N VAL A 130 1.52 -2.35 13.49
CA VAL A 130 2.16 -3.65 13.36
C VAL A 130 3.49 -3.66 14.08
N HIS A 131 3.82 -4.76 14.75
CA HIS A 131 5.14 -4.96 15.31
C HIS A 131 6.16 -5.20 14.19
N TYR A 132 7.33 -4.52 14.26
CA TYR A 132 8.31 -4.56 13.16
C TYR A 132 8.82 -5.96 12.83
N GLN A 133 8.80 -6.88 13.81
CA GLN A 133 9.20 -8.27 13.60
C GLN A 133 8.25 -9.06 12.68
N GLU A 134 6.98 -8.66 12.59
CA GLU A 134 6.00 -9.30 11.71
C GLU A 134 6.11 -8.84 10.25
N LEU A 135 6.66 -7.65 10.03
CA LEU A 135 6.70 -7.03 8.71
C LEU A 135 7.46 -7.84 7.65
N PRO A 136 8.63 -8.45 7.94
CA PRO A 136 9.35 -9.23 6.93
C PRO A 136 8.49 -10.35 6.32
N ALA A 137 7.77 -11.12 7.14
CA ALA A 137 6.90 -12.20 6.68
C ALA A 137 5.74 -11.64 5.83
N LYS A 138 5.07 -10.59 6.32
CA LYS A 138 3.95 -9.94 5.62
C LYS A 138 4.37 -9.27 4.30
N ILE A 139 5.61 -8.76 4.22
CA ILE A 139 6.15 -8.20 2.98
C ILE A 139 6.44 -9.31 1.97
N VAL A 140 7.01 -10.44 2.40
CA VAL A 140 7.30 -11.57 1.51
C VAL A 140 6.01 -12.19 0.98
N GLU A 141 4.98 -12.30 1.81
CA GLU A 141 3.65 -12.77 1.38
C GLU A 141 3.09 -11.92 0.24
N ARG A 142 3.24 -10.60 0.34
CA ARG A 142 2.72 -9.65 -0.66
C ARG A 142 3.65 -9.47 -1.87
N PHE A 143 4.94 -9.52 -1.64
CA PHE A 143 5.98 -9.36 -2.64
C PHE A 143 6.87 -10.62 -2.65
N PRO A 144 6.46 -11.72 -3.31
CA PRO A 144 7.16 -13.00 -3.27
C PRO A 144 8.49 -12.94 -4.06
N GLN A 145 9.44 -12.21 -3.54
CA GLN A 145 10.80 -12.05 -4.02
C GLN A 145 11.78 -12.50 -2.95
N LYS A 146 13.00 -12.00 -2.98
CA LYS A 146 14.03 -12.38 -2.00
C LYS A 146 13.59 -12.08 -0.56
N PRO A 147 13.90 -12.98 0.40
CA PRO A 147 13.63 -12.76 1.82
C PRO A 147 14.23 -11.43 2.29
N ILE A 148 13.47 -10.67 3.06
CA ILE A 148 13.92 -9.39 3.60
C ILE A 148 14.38 -9.62 5.04
N LYS A 149 15.60 -9.16 5.35
CA LYS A 149 16.16 -9.27 6.70
C LYS A 149 15.44 -8.31 7.66
N LEU A 150 15.18 -8.77 8.88
CA LEU A 150 14.53 -8.00 9.94
C LEU A 150 15.23 -6.64 10.18
N ASN A 151 16.57 -6.66 10.27
CA ASN A 151 17.34 -5.43 10.50
C ASN A 151 17.16 -4.41 9.37
N THR A 152 16.98 -4.86 8.13
CA THR A 152 16.75 -3.96 7.00
C THR A 152 15.38 -3.27 7.13
N VAL A 153 14.34 -4.02 7.51
CA VAL A 153 13.02 -3.44 7.78
C VAL A 153 13.07 -2.44 8.92
N HIS A 154 13.71 -2.81 10.03
CA HIS A 154 13.84 -1.93 11.19
C HIS A 154 14.59 -0.63 10.85
N ASN A 155 15.71 -0.72 10.13
CA ASN A 155 16.48 0.45 9.72
C ASN A 155 15.66 1.39 8.80
N GLU A 156 14.87 0.83 7.86
CA GLU A 156 14.00 1.63 7.00
C GLU A 156 12.88 2.33 7.79
N LEU A 157 12.31 1.66 8.80
CA LEU A 157 11.30 2.27 9.68
C LEU A 157 11.87 3.44 10.48
N VAL A 158 13.06 3.27 11.03
CA VAL A 158 13.74 4.33 11.83
C VAL A 158 14.17 5.49 10.94
N LYS A 159 14.73 5.19 9.76
CA LYS A 159 15.24 6.20 8.82
C LYS A 159 14.12 7.09 8.25
N ASN A 160 12.95 6.52 8.00
CA ASN A 160 11.82 7.23 7.40
C ASN A 160 10.75 7.57 8.47
N ASN A 161 11.14 8.28 9.50
CA ASN A 161 10.27 8.67 10.61
C ASN A 161 9.23 9.75 10.22
N ASP A 162 9.38 10.34 9.06
CA ASP A 162 8.38 11.19 8.39
C ASP A 162 7.14 10.39 7.91
N ILE A 163 7.30 9.10 7.68
CA ILE A 163 6.25 8.19 7.22
C ILE A 163 5.84 7.22 8.33
N PHE A 164 6.82 6.60 8.99
CA PHE A 164 6.60 5.54 9.97
C PHE A 164 6.78 6.08 11.39
N VAL A 165 5.78 5.90 12.22
CA VAL A 165 5.81 6.37 13.62
C VAL A 165 5.95 5.20 14.55
N ASN A 166 6.99 5.18 15.38
CA ASN A 166 7.12 4.22 16.47
C ASN A 166 6.14 4.60 17.58
N LEU A 167 5.14 3.77 17.79
CA LEU A 167 4.10 3.99 18.78
C LEU A 167 4.51 3.48 20.16
N TRP A 168 5.06 2.27 20.22
CA TRP A 168 5.51 1.65 21.47
C TRP A 168 6.20 0.30 21.20
N LEU A 169 7.31 -0.01 21.94
CA LEU A 169 7.98 -1.32 21.96
C LEU A 169 8.10 -2.03 20.60
N GLY A 170 8.47 -1.28 19.57
CA GLY A 170 8.63 -1.84 18.23
C GLY A 170 7.35 -1.96 17.41
N ILE A 171 6.23 -1.44 17.90
CA ILE A 171 4.99 -1.29 17.12
C ILE A 171 5.07 0.01 16.34
N TYR A 172 4.86 -0.09 15.03
CA TYR A 172 4.86 1.05 14.11
C TYR A 172 3.48 1.27 13.52
N GLY A 173 3.12 2.53 13.34
CA GLY A 173 1.96 3.01 12.57
C GLY A 173 2.40 3.93 11.44
N LEU A 174 1.48 4.34 10.59
CA LEU A 174 1.73 5.34 9.56
C LEU A 174 1.32 6.73 10.07
N ARG A 175 2.11 7.75 9.72
CA ARG A 175 1.77 9.15 10.03
C ARG A 175 0.44 9.58 9.41
N GLU A 176 0.14 9.11 8.21
CA GLU A 176 -1.13 9.37 7.53
C GLU A 176 -2.37 8.85 8.28
N TRP A 177 -2.20 7.94 9.25
CA TRP A 177 -3.27 7.48 10.15
C TRP A 177 -3.50 8.41 11.34
N GLY A 178 -2.84 9.58 11.37
CA GLY A 178 -2.96 10.56 12.45
C GLY A 178 -2.00 10.32 13.61
N TYR A 179 -1.07 9.39 13.50
CA TYR A 179 -0.03 9.19 14.50
C TYR A 179 1.08 10.21 14.35
N GLU A 180 1.48 10.83 15.45
CA GLU A 180 2.59 11.80 15.48
C GLU A 180 3.80 11.25 16.23
N TRP A 181 4.98 11.63 15.77
CA TRP A 181 6.21 11.35 16.49
C TRP A 181 6.33 12.32 17.66
N GLY A 182 6.62 11.78 18.85
CA GLY A 182 6.83 12.63 20.03
C GLY A 182 7.14 11.79 21.27
N GLN A 183 7.85 12.42 22.19
CA GLN A 183 8.00 11.85 23.53
C GLN A 183 6.63 11.91 24.23
N VAL A 184 6.40 10.99 25.16
CA VAL A 184 5.14 10.95 25.93
C VAL A 184 4.81 12.30 26.57
N LYS A 185 5.83 13.04 27.04
CA LYS A 185 5.67 14.39 27.61
C LYS A 185 5.08 15.38 26.61
N ASP A 186 5.56 15.35 25.35
CA ASP A 186 5.15 16.33 24.33
C ASP A 186 3.69 16.10 23.91
N ILE A 187 3.30 14.82 23.83
CA ILE A 187 1.91 14.45 23.58
C ILE A 187 1.01 14.87 24.73
N LEU A 188 1.46 14.68 25.99
CA LEU A 188 0.71 15.12 27.17
C LEU A 188 0.54 16.63 27.19
N VAL A 189 1.56 17.41 26.83
CA VAL A 189 1.45 18.88 26.71
C VAL A 189 0.35 19.25 25.72
N ARG A 190 0.39 18.69 24.50
CA ARG A 190 -0.64 18.95 23.48
C ARG A 190 -2.05 18.58 23.94
N ILE A 191 -2.21 17.44 24.65
CA ILE A 191 -3.51 17.04 25.17
C ILE A 191 -4.03 18.06 26.20
N PHE A 192 -3.17 18.55 27.09
CA PHE A 192 -3.57 19.58 28.05
C PHE A 192 -3.85 20.92 27.38
N GLU A 193 -3.06 21.35 26.40
CA GLU A 193 -3.29 22.59 25.64
C GLU A 193 -4.63 22.56 24.91
N LYS A 194 -4.95 21.42 24.29
CA LYS A 194 -6.22 21.22 23.58
C LYS A 194 -7.43 21.26 24.50
N ASN A 195 -7.33 20.73 25.73
CA ASN A 195 -8.45 20.62 26.64
C ASN A 195 -8.53 21.76 27.68
N ASP A 196 -7.44 22.49 27.93
CA ASP A 196 -7.25 23.62 28.88
C ASP A 196 -7.93 23.40 30.26
N ARG A 197 -7.88 22.17 30.77
CA ARG A 197 -8.45 21.77 32.06
C ARG A 197 -7.63 20.69 32.76
N PRO A 198 -7.76 20.55 34.10
CA PRO A 198 -7.23 19.38 34.80
C PRO A 198 -7.84 18.09 34.27
N MET A 199 -7.02 17.05 34.14
CA MET A 199 -7.45 15.73 33.64
C MET A 199 -6.90 14.62 34.52
N ASN A 200 -7.70 13.55 34.68
CA ASN A 200 -7.23 12.38 35.40
C ASN A 200 -6.39 11.47 34.49
N VAL A 201 -5.55 10.62 35.11
CA VAL A 201 -4.64 9.72 34.35
C VAL A 201 -5.40 8.80 33.39
N LYS A 202 -6.63 8.36 33.73
CA LYS A 202 -7.43 7.48 32.84
C LYS A 202 -7.88 8.22 31.60
N GLU A 203 -8.31 9.50 31.73
CA GLU A 203 -8.67 10.35 30.60
C GLU A 203 -7.45 10.64 29.73
N LEU A 204 -6.32 10.98 30.34
CA LEU A 204 -5.06 11.19 29.62
C LEU A 204 -4.64 9.95 28.84
N CYS A 205 -4.74 8.75 29.42
CA CYS A 205 -4.46 7.51 28.71
C CYS A 205 -5.39 7.31 27.52
N LYS A 206 -6.68 7.61 27.68
CA LYS A 206 -7.69 7.48 26.60
C LYS A 206 -7.39 8.44 25.43
N GLU A 207 -7.04 9.69 25.73
CA GLU A 207 -6.65 10.65 24.69
C GLU A 207 -5.30 10.27 24.05
N MET A 208 -4.33 9.82 24.84
CA MET A 208 -3.04 9.36 24.32
C MET A 208 -3.15 8.15 23.39
N LEU A 209 -4.09 7.23 23.64
CA LEU A 209 -4.29 6.07 22.78
C LEU A 209 -4.68 6.45 21.35
N LYS A 210 -5.19 7.67 21.12
CA LYS A 210 -5.47 8.18 19.76
C LYS A 210 -4.20 8.53 18.98
N GLU A 211 -3.11 8.86 19.66
CA GLU A 211 -1.85 9.28 19.06
C GLU A 211 -0.71 8.26 19.28
N LYS A 212 -0.67 7.62 20.46
CA LYS A 212 0.40 6.69 20.85
C LYS A 212 -0.10 5.66 21.85
N MET A 213 0.23 4.40 21.61
CA MET A 213 -0.03 3.33 22.57
C MET A 213 1.00 3.38 23.71
N VAL A 214 0.54 3.73 24.90
CA VAL A 214 1.38 3.78 26.12
C VAL A 214 0.66 3.15 27.31
N SER A 215 1.42 2.56 28.23
CA SER A 215 0.86 2.05 29.45
C SER A 215 0.47 3.18 30.40
N PRO A 216 -0.56 3.03 31.24
CA PRO A 216 -0.92 4.01 32.27
C PRO A 216 0.25 4.36 33.19
N ASN A 217 1.09 3.38 33.51
CA ASN A 217 2.31 3.62 34.32
C ASN A 217 3.29 4.56 33.61
N THR A 218 3.45 4.41 32.29
CA THR A 218 4.33 5.30 31.49
C THR A 218 3.80 6.74 31.49
N VAL A 219 2.49 6.92 31.38
CA VAL A 219 1.84 8.23 31.46
C VAL A 219 2.12 8.85 32.84
N MET A 220 1.83 8.08 33.90
CA MET A 220 2.03 8.55 35.28
C MET A 220 3.49 8.89 35.59
N LEU A 221 4.46 8.07 35.15
CA LEU A 221 5.88 8.34 35.31
C LEU A 221 6.32 9.61 34.58
N ASN A 222 5.82 9.88 33.41
CA ASN A 222 6.14 11.11 32.68
C ASN A 222 5.56 12.36 33.38
N LEU A 223 4.30 12.29 33.88
CA LEU A 223 3.70 13.36 34.64
C LEU A 223 4.49 13.66 35.93
N GLN A 224 5.00 12.63 36.61
CA GLN A 224 5.80 12.75 37.82
C GLN A 224 7.23 13.24 37.55
N LYS A 225 7.82 12.80 36.44
CA LYS A 225 9.19 13.15 36.05
C LYS A 225 9.29 14.62 35.62
N HIS A 226 8.31 15.09 34.88
CA HIS A 226 8.28 16.44 34.29
C HIS A 226 7.43 17.40 35.15
N LYS A 227 7.83 17.59 36.42
CA LYS A 227 7.16 18.50 37.36
C LYS A 227 7.31 19.98 37.00
N ASP A 228 8.22 20.29 36.11
CA ASP A 228 8.38 21.59 35.45
C ASP A 228 7.19 21.91 34.54
N LEU A 229 6.66 20.90 33.86
CA LEU A 229 5.52 21.04 32.92
C LEU A 229 4.17 20.72 33.56
N PHE A 230 4.11 19.76 34.47
CA PHE A 230 2.84 19.27 35.01
C PHE A 230 2.73 19.45 36.51
N THR A 231 1.57 19.93 36.96
CA THR A 231 1.23 20.05 38.38
C THR A 231 0.15 19.06 38.75
N ARG A 232 0.33 18.32 39.84
CA ARG A 232 -0.71 17.48 40.42
C ARG A 232 -1.68 18.37 41.19
N VAL A 233 -2.97 18.30 40.85
CA VAL A 233 -4.03 19.06 41.50
C VAL A 233 -4.64 18.22 42.61
N GLU A 234 -4.94 16.93 42.30
CA GLU A 234 -5.50 15.96 43.25
C GLU A 234 -4.89 14.58 43.01
N LYS A 235 -5.30 13.57 43.80
CA LYS A 235 -4.83 12.20 43.62
C LYS A 235 -5.23 11.69 42.23
N GLY A 236 -4.22 11.55 41.33
CA GLY A 236 -4.40 11.07 39.97
C GLY A 236 -4.90 12.09 38.98
N VAL A 237 -5.01 13.39 39.36
CA VAL A 237 -5.43 14.49 38.49
C VAL A 237 -4.27 15.47 38.32
N TYR A 238 -4.01 15.82 37.09
CA TYR A 238 -2.90 16.71 36.70
C TYR A 238 -3.38 17.85 35.82
N LYS A 239 -2.62 18.92 35.77
CA LYS A 239 -2.78 20.05 34.84
C LYS A 239 -1.44 20.48 34.27
N LEU A 240 -1.46 21.14 33.11
CA LEU A 240 -0.30 21.84 32.57
C LEU A 240 0.01 23.08 33.42
N LYS A 241 1.26 23.33 33.69
CA LYS A 241 1.70 24.61 34.26
C LYS A 241 1.69 25.64 33.14
N LYS A 242 1.03 26.74 33.41
CA LYS A 242 1.12 27.95 32.58
C LYS A 242 2.36 28.75 32.98
#